data_5938686c0a04418c5cea3d02e57acd09
#
_entry.id   5938686c0a04418c5cea3d02e57acd09
#
_cell.length_a   1.000
_cell.length_b   1.000
_cell.length_c   1.000
_cell.angle_alpha   90.00
_cell.angle_beta   90.00
_cell.angle_gamma   90.00
#
_symmetry.space_group_name_H-M   'P 1'
#
loop_
_entity.id
_entity.type
_entity.pdbx_description
1 polymer ?
#
loop_
_entity_poly.entity_id
_entity_poly.type
_entity_poly.pdbx_seq_one_letter_code
_entity_poly.pdbx_strand_id
1 'polypeptide(L)'
;MSDATPFQPHPNDPQSFPHAPQGGSGPASGDTPEQVDWTKLKSLAPYPPEAFQFVSEGLGHTVRMIHGHRDEARELAQDDQSRHINGQQLCLGLKNYAVQRYGLMARTVLHRWNIKRTEDFGKIVFAMVDLGLMRKTEEDTIQDFEGVFDFHEAFRSVSDVMRDGESAGAGR
;
A
#
# COMPACT_ATOMS: atom_id res chain seq x y z
N MET A 1 21.09 2.99 -71.45
CA MET A 1 22.05 2.84 -70.35
C MET A 1 21.34 3.34 -69.09
N SER A 2 20.73 2.42 -68.34
CA SER A 2 19.91 2.72 -67.17
C SER A 2 20.77 2.47 -65.96
N ASP A 3 21.06 3.53 -65.24
CA ASP A 3 21.79 3.46 -63.97
C ASP A 3 20.78 3.17 -62.86
N ALA A 4 20.81 1.95 -62.33
CA ALA A 4 19.98 1.55 -61.21
C ALA A 4 20.82 1.69 -59.93
N THR A 5 20.60 2.77 -59.22
CA THR A 5 21.17 2.98 -57.89
C THR A 5 20.53 2.01 -56.86
N PRO A 6 21.30 1.22 -56.12
CA PRO A 6 20.72 0.32 -55.13
C PRO A 6 20.16 1.10 -53.92
N PHE A 7 18.94 0.74 -53.52
CA PHE A 7 18.23 1.24 -52.36
C PHE A 7 19.02 0.92 -51.08
N GLN A 8 19.40 1.94 -50.34
CA GLN A 8 19.97 1.81 -49.00
C GLN A 8 18.85 2.08 -47.96
N PRO A 9 18.56 1.15 -47.05
CA PRO A 9 17.56 1.40 -46.01
C PRO A 9 18.12 2.36 -44.95
N HIS A 10 17.28 3.37 -44.62
CA HIS A 10 17.58 4.30 -43.55
C HIS A 10 17.44 3.65 -42.16
N PRO A 11 18.25 4.07 -41.14
CA PRO A 11 18.26 3.47 -39.79
C PRO A 11 16.99 3.74 -38.96
N ASN A 12 15.96 4.35 -39.53
CA ASN A 12 14.70 4.66 -38.81
C ASN A 12 13.47 4.03 -39.48
N ASP A 13 13.61 2.91 -40.19
CA ASP A 13 12.47 2.20 -40.77
C ASP A 13 11.78 1.36 -39.71
N PRO A 14 10.47 1.55 -39.41
CA PRO A 14 9.75 0.86 -38.32
C PRO A 14 9.46 -0.63 -38.56
N GLN A 15 10.02 -1.24 -39.60
CA GLN A 15 9.83 -2.65 -39.94
C GLN A 15 11.04 -3.56 -39.67
N SER A 16 12.11 -3.04 -39.06
CA SER A 16 13.28 -3.84 -38.68
C SER A 16 13.22 -4.29 -37.21
N PHE A 17 12.30 -5.18 -36.86
CA PHE A 17 12.39 -5.93 -35.62
C PHE A 17 13.24 -7.19 -35.84
N PRO A 18 14.33 -7.39 -35.07
CA PRO A 18 15.07 -8.66 -35.14
C PRO A 18 14.23 -9.82 -34.61
N HIS A 19 14.21 -10.90 -35.39
CA HIS A 19 13.62 -12.17 -35.04
C HIS A 19 14.11 -12.64 -33.64
N ALA A 20 13.16 -12.99 -32.77
CA ALA A 20 13.43 -13.63 -31.50
C ALA A 20 14.04 -15.02 -31.72
N PRO A 21 15.09 -15.42 -30.99
CA PRO A 21 15.60 -16.78 -31.02
C PRO A 21 14.61 -17.71 -30.30
N GLN A 22 14.17 -18.75 -31.00
CA GLN A 22 13.44 -19.86 -30.43
C GLN A 22 14.44 -20.89 -29.88
N GLY A 23 14.18 -21.33 -28.65
CA GLY A 23 14.70 -22.59 -28.14
C GLY A 23 15.91 -22.47 -27.20
N GLY A 24 15.64 -22.64 -25.92
CA GLY A 24 16.63 -22.87 -24.88
C GLY A 24 15.95 -23.19 -23.55
N SER A 25 15.75 -24.51 -23.30
CA SER A 25 15.34 -25.03 -22.00
C SER A 25 16.46 -24.77 -20.99
N GLY A 26 16.28 -23.79 -20.09
CA GLY A 26 17.13 -23.57 -18.93
C GLY A 26 16.27 -23.55 -17.65
N PRO A 27 16.80 -23.99 -16.49
CA PRO A 27 16.01 -24.19 -15.29
C PRO A 27 15.46 -22.87 -14.77
N ALA A 28 14.17 -22.87 -14.48
CA ALA A 28 13.48 -21.78 -13.82
C ALA A 28 14.02 -21.62 -12.38
N SER A 29 14.82 -20.61 -12.18
CA SER A 29 15.10 -20.01 -10.87
C SER A 29 14.89 -18.52 -11.09
N GLY A 30 13.67 -18.06 -10.90
CA GLY A 30 13.31 -16.69 -11.01
C GLY A 30 12.37 -16.36 -9.87
N ASP A 31 12.80 -15.56 -8.93
CA ASP A 31 11.96 -14.81 -8.01
C ASP A 31 10.97 -13.96 -8.82
N THR A 32 9.91 -14.60 -9.27
CA THR A 32 8.67 -13.88 -9.58
C THR A 32 8.11 -13.49 -8.22
N PRO A 33 7.77 -12.22 -7.95
CA PRO A 33 7.08 -11.88 -6.71
C PRO A 33 5.86 -12.79 -6.64
N GLU A 34 5.84 -13.62 -5.61
CA GLU A 34 4.81 -14.64 -5.36
C GLU A 34 3.46 -13.97 -5.52
N GLN A 35 2.70 -14.41 -6.53
CA GLN A 35 1.40 -13.83 -6.82
C GLN A 35 0.55 -13.98 -5.58
N VAL A 36 0.20 -12.85 -4.96
CA VAL A 36 -0.64 -12.82 -3.76
C VAL A 36 -1.90 -13.63 -4.03
N ASP A 37 -2.09 -14.71 -3.29
CA ASP A 37 -3.31 -15.54 -3.39
C ASP A 37 -4.49 -14.78 -2.78
N TRP A 38 -5.13 -13.94 -3.59
CA TRP A 38 -6.29 -13.15 -3.19
C TRP A 38 -7.46 -13.98 -2.71
N THR A 39 -7.58 -15.24 -3.17
CA THR A 39 -8.65 -16.14 -2.72
C THR A 39 -8.43 -16.53 -1.26
N LYS A 40 -7.20 -16.88 -0.92
CA LYS A 40 -6.80 -17.23 0.43
C LYS A 40 -6.85 -16.00 1.35
N LEU A 41 -6.42 -14.83 0.87
CA LEU A 41 -6.47 -13.58 1.62
C LEU A 41 -7.92 -13.21 1.99
N LYS A 42 -8.87 -13.32 1.04
CA LYS A 42 -10.30 -13.11 1.29
C LYS A 42 -10.91 -14.10 2.28
N SER A 43 -10.41 -15.32 2.35
CA SER A 43 -10.90 -16.32 3.31
C SER A 43 -10.44 -16.02 4.73
N LEU A 44 -9.26 -15.42 4.90
CA LEU A 44 -8.71 -15.03 6.20
C LEU A 44 -9.33 -13.72 6.71
N ALA A 45 -9.58 -12.78 5.82
CA ALA A 45 -10.14 -11.48 6.20
C ALA A 45 -11.04 -10.92 5.10
N PRO A 46 -12.32 -10.59 5.39
CA PRO A 46 -13.33 -10.23 4.40
C PRO A 46 -13.21 -8.75 3.97
N TYR A 47 -12.02 -8.37 3.49
CA TYR A 47 -11.73 -7.04 2.98
C TYR A 47 -11.38 -7.08 1.49
N PRO A 48 -11.65 -6.01 0.72
CA PRO A 48 -11.27 -5.95 -0.69
C PRO A 48 -9.74 -5.78 -0.86
N PRO A 49 -9.17 -6.14 -2.02
CA PRO A 49 -7.74 -6.02 -2.31
C PRO A 49 -7.16 -4.62 -2.03
N GLU A 50 -7.93 -3.58 -2.28
CA GLU A 50 -7.54 -2.18 -2.07
C GLU A 50 -7.28 -1.87 -0.59
N ALA A 51 -7.96 -2.57 0.33
CA ALA A 51 -7.74 -2.42 1.77
C ALA A 51 -6.36 -2.97 2.18
N PHE A 52 -5.96 -4.11 1.62
CA PHE A 52 -4.63 -4.70 1.87
C PHE A 52 -3.53 -3.84 1.27
N GLN A 53 -3.73 -3.34 0.05
CA GLN A 53 -2.79 -2.41 -0.59
C GLN A 53 -2.64 -1.13 0.25
N PHE A 54 -3.75 -0.55 0.71
CA PHE A 54 -3.75 0.64 1.56
C PHE A 54 -2.93 0.42 2.84
N VAL A 55 -3.11 -0.72 3.53
CA VAL A 55 -2.36 -1.03 4.76
C VAL A 55 -0.86 -1.21 4.46
N SER A 56 -0.51 -1.89 3.36
CA SER A 56 0.88 -2.07 2.94
C SER A 56 1.57 -0.74 2.62
N GLU A 57 0.92 0.12 1.83
CA GLU A 57 1.44 1.46 1.49
C GLU A 57 1.53 2.35 2.73
N GLY A 58 0.52 2.27 3.61
CA GLY A 58 0.46 3.01 4.86
C GLY A 58 1.52 2.59 5.87
N LEU A 59 1.92 1.31 5.91
CA LEU A 59 3.06 0.86 6.70
C LEU A 59 4.34 1.54 6.19
N GLY A 60 4.60 1.54 4.89
CA GLY A 60 5.73 2.24 4.30
C GLY A 60 5.73 3.74 4.61
N HIS A 61 4.55 4.37 4.60
CA HIS A 61 4.40 5.77 5.02
C HIS A 61 4.74 5.96 6.50
N THR A 62 4.26 5.08 7.38
CA THR A 62 4.49 5.13 8.83
C THR A 62 5.98 4.99 9.16
N VAL A 63 6.66 4.02 8.52
CA VAL A 63 8.12 3.84 8.67
C VAL A 63 8.87 5.11 8.30
N ARG A 64 8.56 5.73 7.16
CA ARG A 64 9.19 7.00 6.75
C ARG A 64 8.89 8.15 7.70
N MET A 65 7.66 8.22 8.24
CA MET A 65 7.26 9.27 9.17
C MET A 65 7.98 9.16 10.52
N ILE A 66 8.17 7.94 11.04
CA ILE A 66 8.77 7.70 12.35
C ILE A 66 10.31 7.73 12.26
N HIS A 67 10.88 7.10 11.24
CA HIS A 67 12.34 6.93 11.11
C HIS A 67 13.00 7.94 10.17
N GLY A 68 12.20 8.77 9.48
CA GLY A 68 12.66 9.79 8.54
C GLY A 68 13.17 9.21 7.21
N HIS A 69 13.55 10.10 6.30
CA HIS A 69 14.29 9.75 5.09
C HIS A 69 15.77 9.59 5.47
N ARG A 70 16.16 8.47 6.04
CA ARG A 70 17.59 8.15 6.20
C ARG A 70 18.07 7.56 4.88
N ASP A 71 19.24 8.06 4.44
CA ASP A 71 19.89 7.66 3.20
C ASP A 71 19.96 6.13 3.06
N GLU A 72 19.55 5.61 1.90
CA GLU A 72 19.53 4.18 1.55
C GLU A 72 20.85 3.45 1.82
N ALA A 73 21.98 4.17 1.78
CA ALA A 73 23.31 3.63 2.07
C ALA A 73 23.52 3.21 3.54
N ARG A 74 22.69 3.70 4.48
CA ARG A 74 22.73 3.33 5.90
C ARG A 74 21.79 2.19 6.24
N GLU A 75 20.92 1.84 5.28
CA GLU A 75 19.90 0.79 5.42
C GLU A 75 20.49 -0.61 5.51
N LEU A 76 21.66 -0.84 4.93
CA LEU A 76 22.32 -2.16 4.90
C LEU A 76 23.06 -2.51 6.19
N ALA A 77 23.17 -1.58 7.15
CA ALA A 77 24.01 -1.74 8.34
C ALA A 77 23.27 -1.72 9.68
N GLN A 78 21.93 -1.58 9.70
CA GLN A 78 21.16 -1.54 10.95
C GLN A 78 20.18 -2.69 11.04
N ASP A 79 20.20 -3.32 12.21
CA ASP A 79 19.33 -4.39 12.66
C ASP A 79 17.85 -4.11 12.31
N ASP A 80 17.18 -5.07 11.67
CA ASP A 80 15.79 -5.04 11.25
C ASP A 80 14.84 -4.71 12.42
N GLN A 81 15.27 -5.02 13.63
CA GLN A 81 14.55 -4.77 14.88
C GLN A 81 14.44 -3.28 15.26
N SER A 82 15.39 -2.43 14.82
CA SER A 82 15.39 -0.98 15.13
C SER A 82 14.33 -0.20 14.34
N ARG A 83 13.69 -0.82 13.36
CA ARG A 83 12.67 -0.23 12.46
C ARG A 83 11.28 -0.77 12.72
N HIS A 84 11.15 -1.59 13.75
CA HIS A 84 9.85 -2.19 14.07
C HIS A 84 8.81 -1.10 14.38
N ILE A 85 7.62 -1.25 13.80
CA ILE A 85 6.45 -0.41 14.01
C ILE A 85 5.42 -1.26 14.74
N ASN A 86 5.08 -0.90 15.97
CA ASN A 86 4.03 -1.60 16.70
C ASN A 86 2.62 -1.26 16.17
N GLY A 87 1.62 -2.06 16.57
CA GLY A 87 0.25 -1.92 16.07
C GLY A 87 -0.36 -0.53 16.31
N GLN A 88 -0.08 0.09 17.46
CA GLN A 88 -0.58 1.44 17.78
C GLN A 88 0.05 2.52 16.88
N GLN A 89 1.36 2.45 16.69
CA GLN A 89 2.08 3.36 15.78
C GLN A 89 1.59 3.20 14.35
N LEU A 90 1.35 1.96 13.91
CA LEU A 90 0.80 1.68 12.59
C LEU A 90 -0.61 2.25 12.45
N CYS A 91 -1.50 2.10 13.43
CA CYS A 91 -2.83 2.71 13.40
C CYS A 91 -2.78 4.23 13.23
N LEU A 92 -1.91 4.92 13.98
CA LEU A 92 -1.75 6.38 13.88
C LEU A 92 -1.15 6.78 12.52
N GLY A 93 -0.21 6.01 12.00
CA GLY A 93 0.36 6.21 10.68
C GLY A 93 -0.67 6.01 9.57
N LEU A 94 -1.50 4.96 9.65
CA LEU A 94 -2.60 4.69 8.71
C LEU A 94 -3.66 5.79 8.75
N LYS A 95 -3.96 6.35 9.93
CA LYS A 95 -4.83 7.52 10.05
C LYS A 95 -4.27 8.71 9.26
N ASN A 96 -3.00 9.04 9.48
CA ASN A 96 -2.35 10.14 8.79
C ASN A 96 -2.30 9.90 7.27
N TYR A 97 -1.97 8.69 6.85
CA TYR A 97 -1.93 8.29 5.45
C TYR A 97 -3.31 8.40 4.79
N ALA A 98 -4.38 7.97 5.47
CA ALA A 98 -5.75 8.10 4.97
C ALA A 98 -6.16 9.56 4.77
N VAL A 99 -5.87 10.42 5.74
CA VAL A 99 -6.17 11.86 5.66
C VAL A 99 -5.35 12.53 4.56
N GLN A 100 -4.08 12.21 4.44
CA GLN A 100 -3.22 12.75 3.39
C GLN A 100 -3.69 12.34 1.98
N ARG A 101 -4.14 11.09 1.80
CA ARG A 101 -4.51 10.53 0.51
C ARG A 101 -5.94 10.88 0.09
N TYR A 102 -6.87 10.93 1.04
CA TYR A 102 -8.31 11.05 0.78
C TYR A 102 -8.95 12.30 1.40
N GLY A 103 -8.25 13.02 2.25
CA GLY A 103 -8.79 14.22 2.92
C GLY A 103 -10.08 13.92 3.68
N LEU A 104 -11.11 14.74 3.46
CA LEU A 104 -12.43 14.57 4.06
C LEU A 104 -13.17 13.29 3.60
N MET A 105 -12.71 12.65 2.52
CA MET A 105 -13.28 11.40 2.03
C MET A 105 -12.69 10.15 2.71
N ALA A 106 -11.66 10.31 3.57
CA ALA A 106 -10.96 9.19 4.19
C ALA A 106 -11.92 8.20 4.87
N ARG A 107 -12.84 8.70 5.70
CA ARG A 107 -13.86 7.88 6.36
C ARG A 107 -14.74 7.11 5.37
N THR A 108 -15.20 7.76 4.32
CA THR A 108 -16.07 7.15 3.30
C THR A 108 -15.34 6.03 2.55
N VAL A 109 -14.07 6.26 2.18
CA VAL A 109 -13.25 5.26 1.49
C VAL A 109 -13.00 4.05 2.39
N LEU A 110 -12.57 4.26 3.63
CA LEU A 110 -12.34 3.19 4.59
C LEU A 110 -13.61 2.37 4.87
N HIS A 111 -14.76 3.05 5.06
CA HIS A 111 -16.06 2.39 5.23
C HIS A 111 -16.46 1.54 4.02
N ARG A 112 -16.17 2.00 2.80
CA ARG A 112 -16.43 1.23 1.58
C ARG A 112 -15.62 -0.08 1.55
N TRP A 113 -14.45 -0.09 2.16
CA TRP A 113 -13.62 -1.28 2.34
C TRP A 113 -13.97 -2.09 3.58
N ASN A 114 -15.07 -1.75 4.27
CA ASN A 114 -15.51 -2.34 5.52
C ASN A 114 -14.54 -2.16 6.69
N ILE A 115 -13.65 -1.16 6.62
CA ILE A 115 -12.78 -0.73 7.70
C ILE A 115 -13.52 0.35 8.50
N LYS A 116 -13.93 0.03 9.73
CA LYS A 116 -14.81 0.89 10.57
C LYS A 116 -14.17 1.26 11.90
N ARG A 117 -13.14 0.56 12.30
CA ARG A 117 -12.41 0.72 13.57
C ARG A 117 -10.98 0.22 13.43
N THR A 118 -10.17 0.55 14.42
CA THR A 118 -8.72 0.23 14.40
C THR A 118 -8.43 -1.26 14.41
N GLU A 119 -9.28 -2.09 15.01
CA GLU A 119 -9.19 -3.55 15.02
C GLU A 119 -9.31 -4.15 13.60
N ASP A 120 -9.96 -3.45 12.68
CA ASP A 120 -10.04 -3.90 11.29
C ASP A 120 -8.69 -3.80 10.59
N PHE A 121 -7.86 -2.80 10.94
CA PHE A 121 -6.46 -2.77 10.48
C PHE A 121 -5.67 -3.96 11.00
N GLY A 122 -5.84 -4.31 12.28
CA GLY A 122 -5.21 -5.48 12.89
C GLY A 122 -5.55 -6.77 12.14
N LYS A 123 -6.83 -7.00 11.83
CA LYS A 123 -7.25 -8.18 11.05
C LYS A 123 -6.60 -8.24 9.67
N ILE A 124 -6.45 -7.11 8.99
CA ILE A 124 -5.78 -7.04 7.68
C ILE A 124 -4.29 -7.37 7.84
N VAL A 125 -3.62 -6.75 8.82
CA VAL A 125 -2.18 -6.98 9.09
C VAL A 125 -1.94 -8.45 9.41
N PHE A 126 -2.70 -9.05 10.33
CA PHE A 126 -2.50 -10.45 10.71
C PHE A 126 -2.81 -11.42 9.57
N ALA A 127 -3.82 -11.14 8.72
CA ALA A 127 -4.05 -11.92 7.51
C ALA A 127 -2.86 -11.85 6.53
N MET A 128 -2.19 -10.69 6.43
CA MET A 128 -0.98 -10.55 5.60
C MET A 128 0.22 -11.25 6.23
N VAL A 129 0.33 -11.28 7.55
CA VAL A 129 1.36 -12.05 8.28
C VAL A 129 1.17 -13.55 8.06
N ASP A 130 -0.07 -14.06 8.18
CA ASP A 130 -0.40 -15.48 7.97
C ASP A 130 -0.08 -15.97 6.55
N LEU A 131 -0.07 -15.06 5.58
CA LEU A 131 0.33 -15.35 4.19
C LEU A 131 1.82 -15.08 3.90
N GLY A 132 2.60 -14.67 4.91
CA GLY A 132 4.01 -14.34 4.74
C GLY A 132 4.27 -13.02 3.98
N LEU A 133 3.24 -12.20 3.76
CA LEU A 133 3.35 -10.91 3.07
C LEU A 133 3.87 -9.79 3.98
N MET A 134 3.75 -9.98 5.29
CA MET A 134 4.28 -9.09 6.34
C MET A 134 4.97 -9.91 7.43
N ARG A 135 5.87 -9.26 8.14
CA ARG A 135 6.52 -9.82 9.32
C ARG A 135 5.99 -9.15 10.58
N LYS A 136 5.93 -9.90 11.66
CA LYS A 136 5.64 -9.41 13.01
C LYS A 136 6.73 -9.88 13.98
N THR A 137 6.87 -9.20 15.10
CA THR A 137 7.66 -9.69 16.24
C THR A 137 6.80 -10.55 17.16
N GLU A 138 7.43 -11.20 18.15
CA GLU A 138 6.70 -11.98 19.15
C GLU A 138 5.85 -11.10 20.07
N GLU A 139 6.20 -9.82 20.19
CA GLU A 139 5.50 -8.83 21.00
C GLU A 139 4.23 -8.28 20.33
N ASP A 140 4.12 -8.39 19.00
CA ASP A 140 2.97 -7.87 18.26
C ASP A 140 1.74 -8.73 18.46
N THR A 141 0.71 -8.12 18.96
CA THR A 141 -0.58 -8.75 19.22
C THR A 141 -1.71 -8.03 18.51
N ILE A 142 -2.82 -8.73 18.27
CA ILE A 142 -4.00 -8.12 17.67
C ILE A 142 -4.62 -7.06 18.60
N GLN A 143 -4.38 -7.18 19.89
CA GLN A 143 -4.83 -6.24 20.93
C GLN A 143 -4.19 -4.85 20.78
N ASP A 144 -3.00 -4.75 20.18
CA ASP A 144 -2.33 -3.47 19.93
C ASP A 144 -3.12 -2.56 18.96
N PHE A 145 -4.10 -3.14 18.27
CA PHE A 145 -4.99 -2.43 17.35
C PHE A 145 -6.34 -2.08 18.00
N GLU A 146 -6.61 -2.49 19.22
CA GLU A 146 -7.91 -2.28 19.86
C GLU A 146 -8.04 -0.85 20.39
N GLY A 147 -9.09 -0.15 19.94
CA GLY A 147 -9.48 1.15 20.49
C GLY A 147 -8.42 2.24 20.41
N VAL A 148 -7.49 2.20 19.45
CA VAL A 148 -6.39 3.17 19.35
C VAL A 148 -6.92 4.58 19.12
N PHE A 149 -7.99 4.72 18.33
CA PHE A 149 -8.75 5.97 18.16
C PHE A 149 -10.17 5.69 17.67
N ASP A 150 -11.05 6.66 17.90
CA ASP A 150 -12.40 6.64 17.34
C ASP A 150 -12.41 7.14 15.89
N PHE A 151 -13.04 6.37 14.98
CA PHE A 151 -13.09 6.69 13.54
C PHE A 151 -13.93 7.93 13.24
N HIS A 152 -14.95 8.22 14.04
CA HIS A 152 -15.79 9.40 13.85
C HIS A 152 -15.02 10.67 14.21
N GLU A 153 -14.27 10.63 15.29
CA GLU A 153 -13.44 11.76 15.74
C GLU A 153 -12.21 11.95 14.84
N ALA A 154 -11.55 10.83 14.46
CA ALA A 154 -10.32 10.85 13.71
C ALA A 154 -10.50 11.26 12.24
N PHE A 155 -11.65 10.90 11.65
CA PHE A 155 -11.96 11.16 10.24
C PHE A 155 -13.26 11.97 10.12
N ARG A 156 -13.14 13.28 10.20
CA ARG A 156 -14.28 14.17 9.97
C ARG A 156 -14.74 14.06 8.51
N SER A 157 -16.04 13.87 8.31
CA SER A 157 -16.63 13.82 6.97
C SER A 157 -17.01 15.21 6.47
N VAL A 158 -17.32 15.32 5.19
CA VAL A 158 -17.85 16.54 4.59
C VAL A 158 -19.16 16.95 5.28
N SER A 159 -20.02 15.99 5.63
CA SER A 159 -21.29 16.25 6.35
C SER A 159 -21.06 16.77 7.78
N ASP A 160 -20.01 16.33 8.45
CA ASP A 160 -19.67 16.81 9.80
C ASP A 160 -19.19 18.26 9.74
N VAL A 161 -18.36 18.61 8.75
CA VAL A 161 -17.86 19.96 8.53
C VAL A 161 -19.02 20.92 8.17
N MET A 162 -19.95 20.49 7.32
CA MET A 162 -21.12 21.31 6.94
C MET A 162 -22.04 21.56 8.12
N ARG A 163 -22.30 20.57 8.97
CA ARG A 163 -23.15 20.70 10.16
C ARG A 163 -22.59 21.69 11.17
N ASP A 164 -21.27 21.65 11.40
CA ASP A 164 -20.60 22.57 12.31
C ASP A 164 -20.63 24.01 11.78
N GLY A 165 -20.55 24.20 10.46
CA GLY A 165 -20.65 25.50 9.81
C GLY A 165 -22.05 26.13 9.94
N GLU A 166 -23.08 25.30 9.94
CA GLU A 166 -24.48 25.75 10.08
C GLU A 166 -24.83 26.15 11.51
N SER A 167 -24.28 25.45 12.51
CA SER A 167 -24.46 25.80 13.92
C SER A 167 -23.72 27.08 14.34
N ALA A 168 -22.64 27.45 13.66
CA ALA A 168 -21.88 28.68 13.91
C ALA A 168 -22.57 29.93 13.32
N GLY A 169 -23.50 29.76 12.36
CA GLY A 169 -24.24 30.87 11.71
C GLY A 169 -25.55 31.27 12.38
N ALA A 170 -26.05 30.50 13.34
CA ALA A 170 -27.37 30.74 13.97
C ALA A 170 -27.33 31.61 15.23
N GLY A 171 -26.19 32.22 15.54
CA GLY A 171 -25.98 33.08 16.72
C GLY A 171 -25.74 34.56 16.37
N ARG A 172 -26.72 35.19 15.68
CA ARG A 172 -26.80 36.64 15.60
C ARG A 172 -28.23 37.11 15.68
#